data_df398530ec433dd5f57b4cfe228c7f7d
#
_entry.id   df398530ec433dd5f57b4cfe228c7f7d
#
_cell.length_a   1.000
_cell.length_b   1.000
_cell.length_c   1.000
_cell.angle_alpha   90.00
_cell.angle_beta   90.00
_cell.angle_gamma   90.00
#
_symmetry.space_group_name_H-M   'P 1'
#
loop_
_entity.id
_entity.type
_entity.pdbx_description
1 polymer ?
#
loop_
_entity_poly.entity_id
_entity_poly.type
_entity_poly.pdbx_seq_one_letter_code
_entity_poly.pdbx_strand_id
1 'polypeptide(L)'
;MPRRKRTPEEIARKERTKALMKELNIKDMDDIQDLFKSFVAAALEGGLEAELDEELGYSKYDYRNKETNNSRNGYSKKTMKTSFGDMDIDIPRDRNGDFEPKLIQKHKTTLSGDIEEKIISMYAKGMTENDIAAHIEEIYGLDVSDSTISRVTDKILPIAKEWQSRPLEEVYAVVFMDAIHYHVRYEGRIVKKAVYIAIGINLDGRKDVLGMWVGENESAKFWLSVLNGLKNRGVNDILIACIDGLSGFTNAIEAVFPQTEIQQCIIHQIRNTTKYVSYKDIKALMADLKRVYAAVDEDTALQELDRFDEIWGGKYPKITDNWRDKWIHLSTYFKYPQAVRTLIYTTNTIEGFNRQLRKVTKNKGVFPTDDSLFKMLYLAMMDITKKWTGRRRDWGEIHSQLEIFFADRISY
;
A
#
# COMPACT_ATOMS: atom_id res chain seq x y z
N MET A 1 11.56 21.93 -31.81
CA MET A 1 10.42 21.30 -32.52
C MET A 1 9.55 22.39 -33.11
N PRO A 2 9.13 22.36 -34.37
CA PRO A 2 8.26 23.38 -34.95
C PRO A 2 6.87 23.31 -34.30
N ARG A 3 6.33 24.48 -33.92
CA ARG A 3 4.97 24.57 -33.34
C ARG A 3 3.93 24.06 -34.36
N ARG A 4 3.09 23.09 -33.95
CA ARG A 4 1.95 22.59 -34.71
C ARG A 4 1.06 23.77 -35.10
N LYS A 5 0.76 23.94 -36.40
CA LYS A 5 -0.22 24.94 -36.88
C LYS A 5 -1.60 24.52 -36.40
N ARG A 6 -2.34 25.47 -35.81
CA ARG A 6 -3.72 25.25 -35.32
C ARG A 6 -4.66 25.06 -36.54
N THR A 7 -5.65 24.22 -36.34
CA THR A 7 -6.71 24.03 -37.36
C THR A 7 -7.66 25.26 -37.39
N PRO A 8 -8.36 25.50 -38.49
CA PRO A 8 -9.36 26.58 -38.56
C PRO A 8 -10.45 26.47 -37.47
N GLU A 9 -10.85 25.27 -37.08
CA GLU A 9 -11.82 25.01 -36.01
C GLU A 9 -11.24 25.38 -34.65
N GLU A 10 -9.98 25.06 -34.39
CA GLU A 10 -9.28 25.45 -33.14
C GLU A 10 -9.19 26.98 -33.01
N ILE A 11 -8.98 27.68 -34.15
CA ILE A 11 -8.93 29.15 -34.16
C ILE A 11 -10.31 29.73 -33.88
N ALA A 12 -11.36 29.25 -34.58
CA ALA A 12 -12.73 29.68 -34.38
C ALA A 12 -13.22 29.45 -32.94
N ARG A 13 -12.91 28.30 -32.36
CA ARG A 13 -13.20 27.99 -30.95
C ARG A 13 -12.52 28.96 -29.99
N LYS A 14 -11.24 29.29 -30.25
CA LYS A 14 -10.50 30.25 -29.42
C LYS A 14 -11.09 31.65 -29.51
N GLU A 15 -11.53 32.08 -30.67
CA GLU A 15 -12.16 33.39 -30.83
C GLU A 15 -13.52 33.48 -30.12
N ARG A 16 -14.34 32.42 -30.20
CA ARG A 16 -15.59 32.33 -29.45
C ARG A 16 -15.35 32.37 -27.95
N THR A 17 -14.35 31.63 -27.45
CA THR A 17 -13.99 31.65 -26.03
C THR A 17 -13.53 33.04 -25.60
N LYS A 18 -12.73 33.74 -26.40
CA LYS A 18 -12.30 35.11 -26.11
C LYS A 18 -13.46 36.11 -26.06
N ALA A 19 -14.41 35.98 -26.99
CA ALA A 19 -15.61 36.81 -27.04
C ALA A 19 -16.46 36.61 -25.78
N LEU A 20 -16.67 35.31 -25.38
CA LEU A 20 -17.41 34.96 -24.18
C LEU A 20 -16.73 35.50 -22.90
N MET A 21 -15.41 35.36 -22.78
CA MET A 21 -14.65 35.88 -21.64
C MET A 21 -14.76 37.41 -21.53
N LYS A 22 -14.83 38.12 -22.67
CA LYS A 22 -15.00 39.57 -22.70
C LYS A 22 -16.42 39.98 -22.32
N GLU A 23 -17.42 39.24 -22.80
CA GLU A 23 -18.84 39.43 -22.48
C GLU A 23 -19.12 39.25 -20.98
N LEU A 24 -18.50 38.21 -20.38
CA LEU A 24 -18.62 37.91 -18.96
C LEU A 24 -17.66 38.73 -18.07
N ASN A 25 -16.89 39.65 -18.65
CA ASN A 25 -15.93 40.52 -17.95
C ASN A 25 -14.89 39.77 -17.10
N ILE A 26 -14.48 38.60 -17.56
CA ILE A 26 -13.49 37.73 -16.90
C ILE A 26 -12.10 38.33 -17.06
N LYS A 27 -11.44 38.66 -15.93
CA LYS A 27 -10.13 39.31 -15.90
C LYS A 27 -9.03 38.41 -15.36
N ASP A 28 -9.34 37.55 -14.42
CA ASP A 28 -8.39 36.71 -13.73
C ASP A 28 -8.88 35.27 -13.55
N MET A 29 -8.13 34.47 -12.78
CA MET A 29 -8.42 33.08 -12.54
C MET A 29 -9.57 32.88 -11.54
N ASP A 30 -9.78 33.85 -10.65
CA ASP A 30 -10.85 33.81 -9.67
C ASP A 30 -12.21 34.03 -10.37
N ASP A 31 -12.29 34.97 -11.31
CA ASP A 31 -13.47 35.14 -12.17
C ASP A 31 -13.83 33.87 -12.95
N ILE A 32 -12.80 33.11 -13.43
CA ILE A 32 -13.01 31.83 -14.10
C ILE A 32 -13.56 30.79 -13.11
N GLN A 33 -13.04 30.73 -11.91
CA GLN A 33 -13.53 29.81 -10.87
C GLN A 33 -14.98 30.11 -10.49
N ASP A 34 -15.31 31.37 -10.33
CA ASP A 34 -16.68 31.82 -10.00
C ASP A 34 -17.67 31.53 -11.15
N LEU A 35 -17.23 31.66 -12.40
CA LEU A 35 -18.02 31.22 -13.54
C LEU A 35 -18.27 29.71 -13.51
N PHE A 36 -17.25 28.88 -13.22
CA PHE A 36 -17.43 27.43 -13.09
C PHE A 36 -18.35 27.09 -11.92
N LYS A 37 -18.22 27.76 -10.78
CA LYS A 37 -19.13 27.56 -9.64
C LYS A 37 -20.59 27.83 -10.05
N SER A 38 -20.85 28.99 -10.68
CA SER A 38 -22.19 29.38 -11.09
C SER A 38 -22.77 28.40 -12.13
N PHE A 39 -21.96 27.93 -13.06
CA PHE A 39 -22.38 26.96 -14.07
C PHE A 39 -22.72 25.60 -13.45
N VAL A 40 -21.87 25.10 -12.53
CA VAL A 40 -22.11 23.82 -11.84
C VAL A 40 -23.34 23.95 -10.93
N ALA A 41 -23.51 25.06 -10.20
CA ALA A 41 -24.69 25.30 -9.38
C ALA A 41 -25.97 25.26 -10.22
N ALA A 42 -26.02 26.01 -11.33
CA ALA A 42 -27.17 26.02 -12.23
C ALA A 42 -27.48 24.63 -12.84
N ALA A 43 -26.47 23.86 -13.22
CA ALA A 43 -26.64 22.52 -13.73
C ALA A 43 -27.21 21.55 -12.69
N LEU A 44 -26.75 21.65 -11.43
CA LEU A 44 -27.25 20.84 -10.32
C LEU A 44 -28.68 21.22 -9.93
N GLU A 45 -28.97 22.51 -9.83
CA GLU A 45 -30.31 23.00 -9.53
C GLU A 45 -31.31 22.58 -10.62
N GLY A 46 -30.92 22.66 -11.89
CA GLY A 46 -31.72 22.15 -13.02
C GLY A 46 -31.97 20.66 -12.95
N GLY A 47 -30.96 19.88 -12.58
CA GLY A 47 -31.08 18.43 -12.37
C GLY A 47 -32.01 18.08 -11.20
N LEU A 48 -31.91 18.79 -10.09
CA LEU A 48 -32.76 18.63 -8.91
C LEU A 48 -34.22 18.99 -9.20
N GLU A 49 -34.45 20.04 -10.01
CA GLU A 49 -35.79 20.41 -10.47
C GLU A 49 -36.40 19.31 -11.36
N ALA A 50 -35.61 18.72 -12.26
CA ALA A 50 -36.04 17.62 -13.10
C ALA A 50 -36.38 16.36 -12.27
N GLU A 51 -35.58 16.02 -11.24
CA GLU A 51 -35.91 14.94 -10.31
C GLU A 51 -37.25 15.19 -9.57
N LEU A 52 -37.47 16.43 -9.10
CA LEU A 52 -38.73 16.77 -8.44
C LEU A 52 -39.92 16.77 -9.43
N ASP A 53 -39.72 17.17 -10.70
CA ASP A 53 -40.74 17.08 -11.74
C ASP A 53 -41.14 15.63 -11.97
N GLU A 54 -40.17 14.72 -12.07
CA GLU A 54 -40.40 13.30 -12.23
C GLU A 54 -41.13 12.69 -11.02
N GLU A 55 -40.74 13.04 -9.80
CA GLU A 55 -41.38 12.55 -8.58
C GLU A 55 -42.82 13.03 -8.41
N LEU A 56 -43.09 14.29 -8.75
CA LEU A 56 -44.43 14.87 -8.63
C LEU A 56 -45.33 14.60 -9.84
N GLY A 57 -44.73 14.15 -10.95
CA GLY A 57 -45.46 13.89 -12.20
C GLY A 57 -45.93 15.15 -12.94
N TYR A 58 -45.47 16.34 -12.57
CA TYR A 58 -45.77 17.60 -13.27
C TYR A 58 -44.61 18.60 -13.16
N SER A 59 -44.40 19.39 -14.22
CA SER A 59 -43.37 20.43 -14.25
C SER A 59 -43.80 21.73 -13.57
N LYS A 60 -42.83 22.56 -13.22
CA LYS A 60 -43.05 23.89 -12.60
C LYS A 60 -43.98 24.72 -13.48
N TYR A 61 -45.06 25.23 -12.87
CA TYR A 61 -46.16 25.99 -13.54
C TYR A 61 -47.17 25.16 -14.34
N ASP A 62 -47.02 23.86 -14.49
CA ASP A 62 -48.00 23.01 -15.18
C ASP A 62 -49.01 22.42 -14.20
N TYR A 63 -49.86 23.25 -13.66
CA TYR A 63 -50.90 22.83 -12.72
C TYR A 63 -52.05 22.08 -13.36
N ARG A 64 -52.19 22.12 -14.72
CA ARG A 64 -53.28 21.45 -15.47
C ARG A 64 -53.08 19.93 -15.50
N ASN A 65 -51.84 19.49 -15.50
CA ASN A 65 -51.50 18.06 -15.57
C ASN A 65 -51.16 17.49 -14.19
N LYS A 66 -51.47 18.19 -13.10
CA LYS A 66 -51.20 17.75 -11.75
C LYS A 66 -52.17 16.64 -11.32
N GLU A 67 -51.68 15.40 -11.23
CA GLU A 67 -52.42 14.23 -10.77
C GLU A 67 -52.16 13.84 -9.34
N THR A 68 -51.21 14.51 -8.64
CA THR A 68 -50.82 14.22 -7.24
C THR A 68 -51.40 15.22 -6.27
N ASN A 69 -51.66 14.80 -5.02
CA ASN A 69 -52.01 15.69 -3.90
C ASN A 69 -50.83 16.43 -3.33
N ASN A 70 -49.59 16.03 -3.66
CA ASN A 70 -48.37 16.70 -3.23
C ASN A 70 -48.08 17.95 -4.08
N SER A 71 -47.33 18.89 -3.56
CA SER A 71 -47.04 20.15 -4.23
C SER A 71 -45.61 20.57 -3.95
N ARG A 72 -45.02 21.37 -4.85
CA ARG A 72 -43.77 22.10 -4.59
C ARG A 72 -43.86 23.00 -3.39
N ASN A 73 -42.84 23.08 -2.56
CA ASN A 73 -42.80 23.86 -1.32
C ASN A 73 -41.52 24.68 -1.19
N GLY A 74 -41.16 25.41 -2.23
CA GLY A 74 -39.96 26.25 -2.22
C GLY A 74 -38.66 25.48 -2.23
N TYR A 75 -37.61 26.10 -1.71
CA TYR A 75 -36.25 25.57 -1.73
C TYR A 75 -35.64 25.60 -0.33
N SER A 76 -34.64 24.76 -0.10
CA SER A 76 -33.75 24.85 1.04
C SER A 76 -32.32 25.08 0.55
N LYS A 77 -31.65 26.09 1.13
CA LYS A 77 -30.25 26.36 0.82
C LYS A 77 -29.34 25.31 1.44
N LYS A 78 -28.39 24.84 0.66
CA LYS A 78 -27.37 23.91 1.10
C LYS A 78 -26.02 24.33 0.54
N THR A 79 -25.05 24.57 1.41
CA THR A 79 -23.68 24.85 0.99
C THR A 79 -22.97 23.53 0.71
N MET A 80 -22.47 23.38 -0.51
CA MET A 80 -21.71 22.22 -0.95
C MET A 80 -20.24 22.58 -1.12
N LYS A 81 -19.37 21.76 -0.55
CA LYS A 81 -17.92 21.89 -0.70
C LYS A 81 -17.50 21.28 -2.04
N THR A 82 -16.83 22.05 -2.90
CA THR A 82 -16.38 21.62 -4.23
C THR A 82 -14.89 21.88 -4.41
N SER A 83 -14.29 21.32 -5.49
CA SER A 83 -12.91 21.63 -5.88
C SER A 83 -12.70 23.10 -6.29
N PHE A 84 -13.77 23.87 -6.44
CA PHE A 84 -13.75 25.31 -6.75
C PHE A 84 -14.09 26.19 -5.55
N GLY A 85 -14.17 25.62 -4.34
CA GLY A 85 -14.59 26.28 -3.10
C GLY A 85 -16.04 25.97 -2.72
N ASP A 86 -16.52 26.63 -1.67
CA ASP A 86 -17.89 26.51 -1.20
C ASP A 86 -18.89 27.06 -2.23
N MET A 87 -19.99 26.35 -2.43
CA MET A 87 -21.03 26.66 -3.40
C MET A 87 -22.40 26.46 -2.78
N ASP A 88 -23.23 27.51 -2.78
CA ASP A 88 -24.61 27.41 -2.33
C ASP A 88 -25.49 26.87 -3.47
N ILE A 89 -26.35 25.93 -3.12
CA ILE A 89 -27.30 25.28 -4.05
C ILE A 89 -28.68 25.35 -3.43
N ASP A 90 -29.66 25.71 -4.24
CA ASP A 90 -31.07 25.73 -3.88
C ASP A 90 -31.69 24.36 -4.18
N ILE A 91 -31.97 23.57 -3.13
CA ILE A 91 -32.57 22.22 -3.23
C ILE A 91 -34.09 22.38 -3.19
N PRO A 92 -34.82 21.96 -4.23
CA PRO A 92 -36.27 22.06 -4.26
C PRO A 92 -36.89 21.09 -3.26
N ARG A 93 -38.06 21.47 -2.72
CA ARG A 93 -38.78 20.72 -1.70
C ARG A 93 -40.24 20.48 -2.13
N ASP A 94 -40.74 19.35 -1.72
CA ASP A 94 -42.18 19.05 -1.78
C ASP A 94 -42.88 19.41 -0.48
N ARG A 95 -44.21 19.44 -0.50
CA ARG A 95 -45.01 19.83 0.67
C ARG A 95 -45.09 18.74 1.73
N ASN A 96 -45.06 17.49 1.32
CA ASN A 96 -45.14 16.34 2.22
C ASN A 96 -43.77 16.04 2.86
N GLY A 97 -42.66 16.46 2.24
CA GLY A 97 -41.31 16.15 2.69
C GLY A 97 -40.81 14.76 2.31
N ASP A 98 -41.47 14.12 1.34
CA ASP A 98 -41.16 12.75 0.87
C ASP A 98 -40.04 12.74 -0.18
N PHE A 99 -39.81 13.89 -0.86
CA PHE A 99 -38.80 13.99 -1.89
C PHE A 99 -37.38 13.83 -1.36
N GLU A 100 -36.70 12.79 -1.81
CA GLU A 100 -35.27 12.57 -1.51
C GLU A 100 -34.44 12.63 -2.80
N PRO A 101 -33.72 13.76 -3.03
CA PRO A 101 -32.90 13.93 -4.21
C PRO A 101 -31.81 12.85 -4.34
N LYS A 102 -31.72 12.23 -5.51
CA LYS A 102 -30.67 11.24 -5.85
C LYS A 102 -29.34 11.94 -6.18
N LEU A 103 -29.40 13.07 -6.87
CA LEU A 103 -28.24 13.87 -7.27
C LEU A 103 -27.46 14.40 -6.06
N ILE A 104 -28.17 14.90 -5.04
CA ILE A 104 -27.59 15.45 -3.80
C ILE A 104 -28.29 14.84 -2.60
N GLN A 105 -27.73 13.75 -2.05
CA GLN A 105 -28.29 13.07 -0.88
C GLN A 105 -28.33 13.99 0.36
N LYS A 106 -29.32 13.80 1.23
CA LYS A 106 -29.67 14.66 2.38
C LYS A 106 -28.50 15.05 3.28
N HIS A 107 -27.52 14.17 3.48
CA HIS A 107 -26.37 14.40 4.36
C HIS A 107 -25.04 14.59 3.61
N LYS A 108 -25.05 14.63 2.28
CA LYS A 108 -23.85 14.80 1.48
C LYS A 108 -23.54 16.29 1.33
N THR A 109 -22.48 16.76 1.97
CA THR A 109 -22.02 18.17 1.95
C THR A 109 -20.85 18.42 1.00
N THR A 110 -20.35 17.38 0.34
CA THR A 110 -19.21 17.45 -0.58
C THR A 110 -19.62 16.93 -1.95
N LEU A 111 -19.47 17.74 -2.98
CA LEU A 111 -19.89 17.39 -4.35
C LEU A 111 -18.88 16.53 -5.08
N SER A 112 -17.64 16.39 -4.59
CA SER A 112 -16.62 15.73 -5.39
C SER A 112 -16.03 14.51 -4.71
N GLY A 113 -16.22 13.34 -5.31
CA GLY A 113 -15.32 12.19 -5.17
C GLY A 113 -13.85 12.58 -5.38
N ASP A 114 -13.61 13.65 -6.12
CA ASP A 114 -12.31 14.22 -6.45
C ASP A 114 -11.54 14.73 -5.21
N ILE A 115 -12.18 15.36 -4.24
CA ILE A 115 -11.53 15.79 -2.99
C ILE A 115 -11.24 14.60 -2.07
N GLU A 116 -12.17 13.63 -2.00
CA GLU A 116 -11.94 12.39 -1.25
C GLU A 116 -10.75 11.59 -1.82
N GLU A 117 -10.66 11.47 -3.14
CA GLU A 117 -9.52 10.83 -3.82
C GLU A 117 -8.20 11.57 -3.55
N LYS A 118 -8.21 12.90 -3.51
CA LYS A 118 -7.03 13.71 -3.16
C LYS A 118 -6.63 13.51 -1.71
N ILE A 119 -7.59 13.48 -0.77
CA ILE A 119 -7.34 13.17 0.64
C ILE A 119 -6.66 11.79 0.77
N ILE A 120 -7.23 10.76 0.13
CA ILE A 120 -6.67 9.40 0.13
C ILE A 120 -5.26 9.40 -0.48
N SER A 121 -5.05 10.10 -1.59
CA SER A 121 -3.74 10.21 -2.25
C SER A 121 -2.68 10.88 -1.38
N MET A 122 -3.02 11.98 -0.69
CA MET A 122 -2.12 12.65 0.24
C MET A 122 -1.83 11.80 1.47
N TYR A 123 -2.84 11.12 2.01
CA TYR A 123 -2.68 10.17 3.11
C TYR A 123 -1.76 9.00 2.72
N ALA A 124 -1.92 8.45 1.51
CA ALA A 124 -1.06 7.39 0.96
C ALA A 124 0.41 7.83 0.82
N LYS A 125 0.69 9.12 0.67
CA LYS A 125 2.03 9.70 0.64
C LYS A 125 2.62 10.01 2.02
N GLY A 126 1.88 9.71 3.09
CA GLY A 126 2.36 9.83 4.47
C GLY A 126 2.08 11.18 5.13
N MET A 127 1.23 12.03 4.56
CA MET A 127 0.81 13.27 5.21
C MET A 127 -0.05 12.96 6.44
N THR A 128 0.09 13.78 7.48
CA THR A 128 -0.79 13.71 8.66
C THR A 128 -2.16 14.31 8.34
N GLU A 129 -3.16 14.04 9.17
CA GLU A 129 -4.51 14.61 8.97
C GLU A 129 -4.47 16.13 9.00
N ASN A 130 -3.69 16.72 9.92
CA ASN A 130 -3.49 18.17 10.00
C ASN A 130 -2.78 18.73 8.75
N ASP A 131 -1.74 18.04 8.24
CA ASP A 131 -1.06 18.48 7.02
C ASP A 131 -1.99 18.43 5.81
N ILE A 132 -2.86 17.41 5.75
CA ILE A 132 -3.87 17.28 4.68
C ILE A 132 -4.89 18.39 4.78
N ALA A 133 -5.39 18.70 5.99
CA ALA A 133 -6.33 19.79 6.22
C ALA A 133 -5.73 21.13 5.76
N ALA A 134 -4.53 21.46 6.25
CA ALA A 134 -3.83 22.69 5.87
C ALA A 134 -3.58 22.76 4.35
N HIS A 135 -3.20 21.69 3.71
CA HIS A 135 -2.93 21.64 2.27
C HIS A 135 -4.19 21.81 1.42
N ILE A 136 -5.32 21.24 1.87
CA ILE A 136 -6.62 21.44 1.21
C ILE A 136 -7.10 22.86 1.37
N GLU A 137 -6.93 23.44 2.54
CA GLU A 137 -7.27 24.86 2.78
C GLU A 137 -6.43 25.78 1.89
N GLU A 138 -5.10 25.55 1.81
CA GLU A 138 -4.18 26.36 0.99
C GLU A 138 -4.52 26.29 -0.51
N ILE A 139 -4.81 25.09 -1.04
CA ILE A 139 -5.00 24.90 -2.50
C ILE A 139 -6.43 25.18 -2.94
N TYR A 140 -7.42 24.81 -2.12
CA TYR A 140 -8.84 24.82 -2.51
C TYR A 140 -9.68 25.80 -1.69
N GLY A 141 -9.11 26.48 -0.69
CA GLY A 141 -9.83 27.36 0.21
C GLY A 141 -10.91 26.65 1.04
N LEU A 142 -10.77 25.34 1.26
CA LEU A 142 -11.77 24.52 1.94
C LEU A 142 -11.28 24.16 3.34
N ASP A 143 -12.02 24.54 4.36
CA ASP A 143 -11.82 24.09 5.73
C ASP A 143 -12.37 22.64 5.87
N VAL A 144 -11.47 21.68 6.06
CA VAL A 144 -11.79 20.26 6.23
C VAL A 144 -11.28 19.78 7.58
N SER A 145 -12.19 19.39 8.47
CA SER A 145 -11.82 18.90 9.79
C SER A 145 -11.05 17.56 9.74
N ASP A 146 -10.16 17.33 10.73
CA ASP A 146 -9.45 16.06 10.92
C ASP A 146 -10.40 14.87 10.97
N SER A 147 -11.57 15.03 11.61
CA SER A 147 -12.60 14.00 11.68
C SER A 147 -13.18 13.64 10.31
N THR A 148 -13.29 14.61 9.39
CA THR A 148 -13.70 14.36 8.00
C THR A 148 -12.63 13.60 7.24
N ILE A 149 -11.37 13.98 7.40
CA ILE A 149 -10.23 13.28 6.77
C ILE A 149 -10.14 11.84 7.29
N SER A 150 -10.29 11.64 8.60
CA SER A 150 -10.32 10.31 9.22
C SER A 150 -11.45 9.46 8.62
N ARG A 151 -12.67 9.99 8.54
CA ARG A 151 -13.84 9.30 7.96
C ARG A 151 -13.64 8.96 6.48
N VAL A 152 -13.03 9.84 5.69
CA VAL A 152 -12.73 9.57 4.27
C VAL A 152 -11.71 8.44 4.14
N THR A 153 -10.64 8.50 4.94
CA THR A 153 -9.61 7.44 4.92
C THR A 153 -10.10 6.13 5.51
N ASP A 154 -11.08 6.13 6.41
CA ASP A 154 -11.69 4.92 6.99
C ASP A 154 -12.45 4.07 5.94
N LYS A 155 -12.91 4.69 4.84
CA LYS A 155 -13.51 3.97 3.70
C LYS A 155 -12.55 2.96 3.08
N ILE A 156 -11.25 3.12 3.28
CA ILE A 156 -10.20 2.20 2.77
C ILE A 156 -10.11 0.92 3.61
N LEU A 157 -10.53 0.94 4.87
CA LEU A 157 -10.35 -0.18 5.77
C LEU A 157 -11.08 -1.48 5.35
N PRO A 158 -12.34 -1.44 4.89
CA PRO A 158 -13.01 -2.62 4.34
C PRO A 158 -12.28 -3.19 3.12
N ILE A 159 -11.82 -2.32 2.21
CA ILE A 159 -11.09 -2.70 0.99
C ILE A 159 -9.75 -3.35 1.36
N ALA A 160 -9.05 -2.79 2.34
CA ALA A 160 -7.79 -3.34 2.82
C ALA A 160 -7.98 -4.71 3.50
N LYS A 161 -9.07 -4.91 4.25
CA LYS A 161 -9.43 -6.19 4.86
C LYS A 161 -9.82 -7.24 3.82
N GLU A 162 -10.57 -6.85 2.78
CA GLU A 162 -10.89 -7.72 1.65
C GLU A 162 -9.63 -8.15 0.91
N TRP A 163 -8.73 -7.20 0.60
CA TRP A 163 -7.42 -7.50 0.02
C TRP A 163 -6.63 -8.47 0.89
N GLN A 164 -6.60 -8.28 2.21
CA GLN A 164 -5.89 -9.14 3.15
C GLN A 164 -6.42 -10.57 3.18
N SER A 165 -7.72 -10.76 2.92
CA SER A 165 -8.40 -12.06 2.93
C SER A 165 -8.53 -12.72 1.55
N ARG A 166 -8.08 -12.07 0.48
CA ARG A 166 -8.19 -12.59 -0.89
C ARG A 166 -7.54 -13.95 -1.06
N PRO A 167 -8.03 -14.80 -1.98
CA PRO A 167 -7.36 -16.03 -2.39
C PRO A 167 -5.94 -15.75 -2.90
N LEU A 168 -5.04 -16.69 -2.72
CA LEU A 168 -3.66 -16.64 -3.17
C LEU A 168 -3.39 -17.78 -4.16
N GLU A 169 -2.25 -17.71 -4.85
CA GLU A 169 -1.77 -18.81 -5.69
C GLU A 169 -1.47 -20.05 -4.85
N GLU A 170 -1.65 -21.22 -5.43
CA GLU A 170 -1.44 -22.48 -4.74
C GLU A 170 0.04 -22.74 -4.40
N VAL A 171 0.95 -22.31 -5.30
CA VAL A 171 2.38 -22.54 -5.14
C VAL A 171 3.16 -21.24 -5.32
N TYR A 172 4.06 -20.98 -4.40
CA TYR A 172 5.04 -19.90 -4.51
C TYR A 172 6.46 -20.43 -4.63
N ALA A 173 7.19 -19.96 -5.64
CA ALA A 173 8.58 -20.33 -5.84
C ALA A 173 9.47 -19.85 -4.69
N VAL A 174 9.28 -18.58 -4.26
CA VAL A 174 10.01 -18.01 -3.13
C VAL A 174 9.06 -17.11 -2.32
N VAL A 175 9.08 -17.25 -0.99
CA VAL A 175 8.39 -16.33 -0.08
C VAL A 175 9.42 -15.68 0.84
N PHE A 176 9.44 -14.35 0.85
CA PHE A 176 10.24 -13.54 1.76
C PHE A 176 9.36 -13.09 2.93
N MET A 177 9.84 -13.29 4.15
CA MET A 177 9.11 -12.94 5.37
C MET A 177 10.01 -12.13 6.31
N ASP A 178 9.51 -10.99 6.78
CA ASP A 178 10.22 -10.08 7.68
C ASP A 178 9.23 -9.27 8.50
N ALA A 179 9.65 -8.71 9.62
CA ALA A 179 8.83 -7.84 10.45
C ALA A 179 9.47 -6.46 10.64
N ILE A 180 8.65 -5.44 10.53
CA ILE A 180 9.03 -4.06 10.81
C ILE A 180 8.24 -3.53 12.00
N HIS A 181 8.83 -2.58 12.74
CA HIS A 181 8.23 -2.10 13.96
C HIS A 181 7.76 -0.65 13.84
N TYR A 182 6.58 -0.40 14.45
CA TYR A 182 5.96 0.91 14.54
C TYR A 182 5.48 1.21 15.96
N HIS A 183 5.28 2.48 16.27
CA HIS A 183 4.69 2.90 17.52
C HIS A 183 3.19 3.17 17.31
N VAL A 184 2.37 2.56 18.16
CA VAL A 184 0.91 2.69 18.12
C VAL A 184 0.41 3.06 19.50
N ARG A 185 -0.62 3.88 19.60
CA ARG A 185 -1.28 4.19 20.86
C ARG A 185 -2.26 3.06 21.20
N TYR A 186 -2.08 2.48 22.36
CA TYR A 186 -2.91 1.41 22.90
C TYR A 186 -3.20 1.69 24.38
N GLU A 187 -4.46 1.75 24.78
CA GLU A 187 -4.89 2.03 26.16
C GLU A 187 -4.18 3.26 26.79
N GLY A 188 -4.09 4.34 26.04
CA GLY A 188 -3.46 5.59 26.51
C GLY A 188 -1.91 5.58 26.53
N ARG A 189 -1.26 4.46 26.17
CA ARG A 189 0.19 4.31 26.14
C ARG A 189 0.70 4.15 24.71
N ILE A 190 1.95 4.53 24.48
CA ILE A 190 2.63 4.26 23.21
C ILE A 190 3.35 2.92 23.35
N VAL A 191 2.94 1.96 22.51
CA VAL A 191 3.52 0.62 22.46
C VAL A 191 4.21 0.40 21.12
N LYS A 192 5.29 -0.40 21.15
CA LYS A 192 5.98 -0.84 19.93
C LYS A 192 5.28 -2.09 19.42
N LYS A 193 4.72 -2.04 18.21
CA LYS A 193 4.06 -3.17 17.54
C LYS A 193 4.87 -3.66 16.36
N ALA A 194 4.81 -4.96 16.08
CA ALA A 194 5.41 -5.58 14.92
C ALA A 194 4.40 -5.64 13.78
N VAL A 195 4.83 -5.28 12.57
CA VAL A 195 4.09 -5.52 11.34
C VAL A 195 4.80 -6.63 10.58
N TYR A 196 4.15 -7.75 10.47
CA TYR A 196 4.61 -8.94 9.76
C TYR A 196 4.25 -8.80 8.30
N ILE A 197 5.20 -9.05 7.42
CA ILE A 197 5.04 -8.86 5.98
C ILE A 197 5.52 -10.13 5.27
N ALA A 198 4.71 -10.62 4.34
CA ALA A 198 5.08 -11.71 3.45
C ALA A 198 4.97 -11.24 1.99
N ILE A 199 6.05 -11.47 1.22
CA ILE A 199 6.11 -11.18 -0.22
C ILE A 199 6.43 -12.48 -0.93
N GLY A 200 5.56 -12.91 -1.85
CA GLY A 200 5.75 -14.07 -2.68
C GLY A 200 6.26 -13.73 -4.08
N ILE A 201 6.99 -14.66 -4.67
CA ILE A 201 7.23 -14.74 -6.10
C ILE A 201 6.56 -16.03 -6.57
N ASN A 202 5.57 -15.92 -7.44
CA ASN A 202 4.86 -17.06 -7.98
C ASN A 202 5.70 -17.81 -9.05
N LEU A 203 5.17 -18.89 -9.60
CA LEU A 203 5.86 -19.68 -10.63
C LEU A 203 6.08 -18.91 -11.94
N ASP A 204 5.31 -17.87 -12.22
CA ASP A 204 5.52 -16.97 -13.35
C ASP A 204 6.64 -15.92 -13.12
N GLY A 205 7.21 -15.85 -11.93
CA GLY A 205 8.22 -14.85 -11.55
C GLY A 205 7.66 -13.46 -11.21
N ARG A 206 6.37 -13.38 -10.93
CA ARG A 206 5.70 -12.15 -10.52
C ARG A 206 5.73 -12.02 -9.00
N LYS A 207 6.02 -10.81 -8.55
CA LYS A 207 6.00 -10.48 -7.12
C LYS A 207 4.60 -10.06 -6.67
N ASP A 208 4.19 -10.54 -5.51
CA ASP A 208 2.97 -10.12 -4.83
C ASP A 208 3.20 -9.97 -3.32
N VAL A 209 2.51 -9.00 -2.70
CA VAL A 209 2.47 -8.89 -1.23
C VAL A 209 1.34 -9.79 -0.73
N LEU A 210 1.70 -10.90 -0.10
CA LEU A 210 0.74 -11.91 0.34
C LEU A 210 -0.10 -11.43 1.52
N GLY A 211 0.44 -10.53 2.32
CA GLY A 211 -0.28 -9.91 3.42
C GLY A 211 0.61 -9.08 4.33
N MET A 212 -0.05 -8.29 5.19
CA MET A 212 0.57 -7.49 6.26
C MET A 212 -0.28 -7.63 7.52
N TRP A 213 0.32 -8.04 8.63
CA TRP A 213 -0.39 -8.30 9.89
C TRP A 213 0.23 -7.48 11.01
N VAL A 214 -0.60 -6.78 11.76
CA VAL A 214 -0.17 -6.01 12.93
C VAL A 214 -0.28 -6.90 14.17
N GLY A 215 0.82 -7.10 14.88
CA GLY A 215 0.91 -7.88 16.11
C GLY A 215 1.61 -7.12 17.22
N GLU A 216 1.47 -7.60 18.46
CA GLU A 216 2.06 -6.91 19.62
C GLU A 216 3.58 -6.95 19.60
N ASN A 217 4.16 -8.14 19.46
CA ASN A 217 5.62 -8.36 19.42
C ASN A 217 5.94 -9.38 18.34
N GLU A 218 7.14 -9.30 17.79
CA GLU A 218 7.63 -10.31 16.88
C GLU A 218 7.84 -11.64 17.61
N SER A 219 7.12 -12.67 17.18
CA SER A 219 7.17 -13.99 17.81
C SER A 219 6.89 -15.12 16.80
N ALA A 220 7.50 -16.28 17.05
CA ALA A 220 7.25 -17.49 16.25
C ALA A 220 5.78 -17.93 16.30
N LYS A 221 5.08 -17.74 17.43
CA LYS A 221 3.66 -18.04 17.57
C LYS A 221 2.80 -17.20 16.63
N PHE A 222 3.10 -15.93 16.47
CA PHE A 222 2.36 -15.08 15.54
C PHE A 222 2.68 -15.44 14.09
N TRP A 223 3.95 -15.74 13.77
CA TRP A 223 4.33 -16.27 12.46
C TRP A 223 3.59 -17.56 12.11
N LEU A 224 3.39 -18.45 13.08
CA LEU A 224 2.58 -19.65 12.87
C LEU A 224 1.13 -19.29 12.45
N SER A 225 0.53 -18.27 13.06
CA SER A 225 -0.80 -17.80 12.68
C SER A 225 -0.81 -17.18 11.27
N VAL A 226 0.23 -16.44 10.89
CA VAL A 226 0.41 -15.89 9.55
C VAL A 226 0.50 -17.00 8.50
N LEU A 227 1.33 -18.01 8.74
CA LEU A 227 1.51 -19.16 7.84
C LEU A 227 0.20 -19.96 7.66
N ASN A 228 -0.52 -20.24 8.75
CA ASN A 228 -1.86 -20.85 8.67
C ASN A 228 -2.85 -19.95 7.89
N GLY A 229 -2.76 -18.63 8.07
CA GLY A 229 -3.55 -17.67 7.28
C GLY A 229 -3.26 -17.76 5.78
N LEU A 230 -2.00 -17.91 5.37
CA LEU A 230 -1.62 -18.15 3.97
C LEU A 230 -2.21 -19.46 3.45
N LYS A 231 -2.10 -20.54 4.23
CA LYS A 231 -2.67 -21.86 3.88
C LYS A 231 -4.18 -21.80 3.71
N ASN A 232 -4.90 -21.14 4.61
CA ASN A 232 -6.35 -20.96 4.54
C ASN A 232 -6.80 -20.14 3.33
N ARG A 233 -5.91 -19.33 2.75
CA ARG A 233 -6.15 -18.53 1.55
C ARG A 233 -5.74 -19.23 0.27
N GLY A 234 -5.40 -20.52 0.33
CA GLY A 234 -5.13 -21.38 -0.84
C GLY A 234 -3.66 -21.72 -1.08
N VAL A 235 -2.72 -21.21 -0.30
CA VAL A 235 -1.30 -21.57 -0.45
C VAL A 235 -1.11 -23.01 0.00
N ASN A 236 -0.88 -23.91 -0.93
CA ASN A 236 -0.63 -25.33 -0.67
C ASN A 236 0.86 -25.60 -0.47
N ASP A 237 1.72 -24.86 -1.17
CA ASP A 237 3.16 -25.08 -1.11
C ASP A 237 3.99 -23.81 -1.27
N ILE A 238 5.16 -23.79 -0.62
CA ILE A 238 6.21 -22.79 -0.75
C ILE A 238 7.52 -23.53 -1.00
N LEU A 239 8.13 -23.34 -2.17
CA LEU A 239 9.36 -24.08 -2.48
C LEU A 239 10.52 -23.61 -1.59
N ILE A 240 10.74 -22.31 -1.50
CA ILE A 240 11.81 -21.71 -0.69
C ILE A 240 11.26 -20.55 0.14
N ALA A 241 11.50 -20.58 1.46
CA ALA A 241 11.20 -19.48 2.38
C ALA A 241 12.47 -18.75 2.78
N CYS A 242 12.53 -17.45 2.51
CA CYS A 242 13.63 -16.57 2.92
C CYS A 242 13.22 -15.78 4.15
N ILE A 243 13.88 -16.01 5.29
CA ILE A 243 13.53 -15.44 6.59
C ILE A 243 14.72 -14.78 7.27
N ASP A 244 14.45 -13.99 8.32
CA ASP A 244 15.49 -13.61 9.27
C ASP A 244 15.79 -14.75 10.27
N GLY A 245 16.73 -14.53 11.15
CA GLY A 245 17.17 -15.54 12.12
C GLY A 245 16.34 -15.58 13.42
N LEU A 246 15.03 -15.25 13.39
CA LEU A 246 14.18 -15.30 14.58
C LEU A 246 14.06 -16.74 15.12
N SER A 247 14.28 -16.91 16.44
CA SER A 247 14.16 -18.20 17.09
C SER A 247 12.76 -18.78 16.98
N GLY A 248 12.66 -20.07 16.60
CA GLY A 248 11.41 -20.81 16.43
C GLY A 248 10.63 -20.49 15.16
N PHE A 249 11.12 -19.59 14.30
CA PHE A 249 10.44 -19.30 13.03
C PHE A 249 10.56 -20.46 12.05
N THR A 250 11.72 -21.11 11.99
CA THR A 250 11.93 -22.33 11.19
C THR A 250 10.93 -23.42 11.56
N ASN A 251 10.76 -23.70 12.85
CA ASN A 251 9.80 -24.69 13.34
C ASN A 251 8.35 -24.34 12.96
N ALA A 252 8.00 -23.05 12.95
CA ALA A 252 6.68 -22.61 12.53
C ALA A 252 6.43 -22.87 11.03
N ILE A 253 7.45 -22.67 10.18
CA ILE A 253 7.38 -22.98 8.74
C ILE A 253 7.25 -24.49 8.53
N GLU A 254 8.12 -25.28 9.13
CA GLU A 254 8.11 -26.75 9.03
C GLU A 254 6.78 -27.37 9.48
N ALA A 255 6.14 -26.78 10.51
CA ALA A 255 4.84 -27.25 11.00
C ALA A 255 3.69 -27.04 9.97
N VAL A 256 3.74 -25.99 9.15
CA VAL A 256 2.66 -25.64 8.21
C VAL A 256 2.99 -26.08 6.79
N PHE A 257 4.25 -25.91 6.37
CA PHE A 257 4.80 -26.23 5.06
C PHE A 257 6.05 -27.11 5.19
N PRO A 258 5.90 -28.41 5.51
CA PRO A 258 7.02 -29.28 5.88
C PRO A 258 8.03 -29.55 4.76
N GLN A 259 7.66 -29.34 3.51
CA GLN A 259 8.54 -29.53 2.36
C GLN A 259 9.30 -28.26 1.96
N THR A 260 9.07 -27.14 2.64
CA THR A 260 9.69 -25.87 2.30
C THR A 260 11.18 -25.86 2.64
N GLU A 261 12.02 -25.53 1.68
CA GLU A 261 13.44 -25.23 1.93
C GLU A 261 13.57 -23.88 2.59
N ILE A 262 14.27 -23.83 3.73
CA ILE A 262 14.40 -22.58 4.51
C ILE A 262 15.78 -21.98 4.28
N GLN A 263 15.81 -20.72 3.83
CA GLN A 263 17.02 -19.91 3.73
C GLN A 263 16.98 -18.78 4.76
N GLN A 264 17.87 -18.81 5.74
CA GLN A 264 18.09 -17.67 6.61
C GLN A 264 18.94 -16.60 5.92
N CYS A 265 18.55 -15.33 6.10
CA CYS A 265 19.20 -14.20 5.46
C CYS A 265 20.64 -14.03 5.94
N ILE A 266 21.59 -14.18 5.04
CA ILE A 266 23.03 -13.99 5.30
C ILE A 266 23.32 -12.55 5.80
N ILE A 267 22.66 -11.56 5.24
CA ILE A 267 22.88 -10.15 5.63
C ILE A 267 22.42 -9.89 7.06
N HIS A 268 21.29 -10.48 7.48
CA HIS A 268 20.84 -10.39 8.88
C HIS A 268 21.81 -11.11 9.84
N GLN A 269 22.32 -12.27 9.44
CA GLN A 269 23.33 -13.00 10.20
C GLN A 269 24.63 -12.18 10.36
N ILE A 270 25.10 -11.56 9.30
CA ILE A 270 26.25 -10.66 9.31
C ILE A 270 26.02 -9.46 10.26
N ARG A 271 24.88 -8.78 10.13
CA ARG A 271 24.52 -7.66 11.02
C ARG A 271 24.47 -8.09 12.47
N ASN A 272 23.98 -9.29 12.75
CA ASN A 272 23.96 -9.83 14.10
C ASN A 272 25.37 -10.11 14.61
N THR A 273 26.22 -10.69 13.77
CA THR A 273 27.64 -10.94 14.06
C THR A 273 28.34 -9.64 14.47
N THR A 274 28.21 -8.57 13.69
CA THR A 274 28.94 -7.30 13.94
C THR A 274 28.55 -6.61 15.24
N LYS A 275 27.37 -6.88 15.81
CA LYS A 275 26.96 -6.33 17.11
C LYS A 275 27.85 -6.75 18.28
N TYR A 276 28.52 -7.88 18.16
CA TYR A 276 29.35 -8.46 19.21
C TYR A 276 30.85 -8.27 18.97
N VAL A 277 31.23 -7.54 17.92
CA VAL A 277 32.61 -7.33 17.48
C VAL A 277 33.11 -5.92 17.88
N SER A 278 34.30 -5.83 18.42
CA SER A 278 34.95 -4.55 18.66
C SER A 278 35.18 -3.78 17.36
N TYR A 279 34.93 -2.48 17.36
CA TYR A 279 35.01 -1.64 16.15
C TYR A 279 36.33 -1.80 15.38
N LYS A 280 37.45 -1.93 16.09
CA LYS A 280 38.79 -2.13 15.50
C LYS A 280 38.93 -3.43 14.71
N ASP A 281 38.17 -4.45 15.05
CA ASP A 281 38.28 -5.78 14.43
C ASP A 281 37.23 -5.98 13.30
N ILE A 282 36.16 -5.15 13.24
CA ILE A 282 35.04 -5.33 12.29
C ILE A 282 35.52 -5.49 10.85
N LYS A 283 36.45 -4.63 10.39
CA LYS A 283 36.90 -4.64 9.00
C LYS A 283 37.64 -5.94 8.65
N ALA A 284 38.53 -6.40 9.52
CA ALA A 284 39.29 -7.63 9.30
C ALA A 284 38.38 -8.87 9.38
N LEU A 285 37.58 -8.94 10.45
CA LEU A 285 36.62 -10.03 10.65
C LEU A 285 35.63 -10.16 9.49
N MET A 286 35.11 -9.04 8.98
CA MET A 286 34.22 -9.04 7.83
C MET A 286 34.88 -9.48 6.54
N ALA A 287 36.16 -9.21 6.36
CA ALA A 287 36.93 -9.70 5.20
C ALA A 287 37.08 -11.23 5.24
N ASP A 288 37.38 -11.79 6.40
CA ASP A 288 37.47 -13.25 6.57
C ASP A 288 36.09 -13.91 6.47
N LEU A 289 35.08 -13.34 7.12
CA LEU A 289 33.70 -13.86 7.04
C LEU A 289 33.15 -13.85 5.60
N LYS A 290 33.57 -12.89 4.77
CA LYS A 290 33.18 -12.83 3.35
C LYS A 290 33.61 -14.08 2.59
N ARG A 291 34.72 -14.72 2.95
CA ARG A 291 35.17 -15.96 2.30
C ARG A 291 34.20 -17.10 2.55
N VAL A 292 33.59 -17.15 3.72
CA VAL A 292 32.60 -18.16 4.09
C VAL A 292 31.37 -18.04 3.20
N TYR A 293 30.70 -16.88 3.21
CA TYR A 293 29.41 -16.74 2.51
C TYR A 293 29.53 -16.45 1.00
N ALA A 294 30.73 -16.13 0.49
CA ALA A 294 30.99 -15.97 -0.93
C ALA A 294 31.72 -17.17 -1.57
N ALA A 295 31.82 -18.29 -0.86
CA ALA A 295 32.43 -19.52 -1.37
C ALA A 295 31.67 -20.07 -2.59
N VAL A 296 32.33 -20.86 -3.39
CA VAL A 296 31.75 -21.44 -4.62
C VAL A 296 30.77 -22.56 -4.29
N ASP A 297 31.01 -23.30 -3.22
CA ASP A 297 30.22 -24.42 -2.74
C ASP A 297 30.23 -24.52 -1.21
N GLU A 298 29.40 -25.42 -0.67
CA GLU A 298 29.26 -25.59 0.77
C GLU A 298 30.52 -26.15 1.44
N ASP A 299 31.23 -27.07 0.77
CA ASP A 299 32.46 -27.66 1.32
C ASP A 299 33.56 -26.61 1.50
N THR A 300 33.76 -25.77 0.49
CA THR A 300 34.67 -24.61 0.57
C THR A 300 34.22 -23.63 1.66
N ALA A 301 32.93 -23.38 1.78
CA ALA A 301 32.40 -22.50 2.82
C ALA A 301 32.65 -23.02 4.22
N LEU A 302 32.51 -24.33 4.47
CA LEU A 302 32.83 -24.96 5.74
C LEU A 302 34.32 -24.88 6.07
N GLN A 303 35.20 -25.12 5.10
CA GLN A 303 36.64 -24.94 5.29
C GLN A 303 36.99 -23.49 5.67
N GLU A 304 36.41 -22.51 5.02
CA GLU A 304 36.62 -21.11 5.36
C GLU A 304 35.97 -20.72 6.71
N LEU A 305 34.90 -21.41 7.14
CA LEU A 305 34.32 -21.26 8.47
C LEU A 305 35.22 -21.83 9.55
N ASP A 306 35.86 -22.98 9.31
CA ASP A 306 36.85 -23.58 10.22
C ASP A 306 38.05 -22.65 10.37
N ARG A 307 38.56 -22.12 9.26
CA ARG A 307 39.63 -21.12 9.28
C ARG A 307 39.21 -19.83 10.00
N PHE A 308 37.99 -19.39 9.81
CA PHE A 308 37.44 -18.22 10.53
C PHE A 308 37.42 -18.48 12.04
N ASP A 309 37.07 -19.69 12.47
CA ASP A 309 37.07 -20.10 13.87
C ASP A 309 38.49 -20.14 14.44
N GLU A 310 39.47 -20.67 13.71
CA GLU A 310 40.89 -20.66 14.15
C GLU A 310 41.39 -19.24 14.41
N ILE A 311 41.00 -18.27 13.58
CA ILE A 311 41.46 -16.86 13.69
C ILE A 311 40.69 -16.10 14.78
N TRP A 312 39.36 -16.27 14.82
CA TRP A 312 38.46 -15.41 15.59
C TRP A 312 37.79 -16.11 16.79
N GLY A 313 37.71 -17.45 16.80
CA GLY A 313 36.99 -18.25 17.80
C GLY A 313 37.52 -18.04 19.21
N GLY A 314 38.85 -17.90 19.37
CA GLY A 314 39.44 -17.61 20.68
C GLY A 314 39.03 -16.24 21.24
N LYS A 315 38.73 -15.27 20.39
CA LYS A 315 38.33 -13.91 20.79
C LYS A 315 36.80 -13.71 20.78
N TYR A 316 36.11 -14.33 19.87
CA TYR A 316 34.66 -14.18 19.66
C TYR A 316 33.94 -15.53 19.54
N PRO A 317 34.03 -16.45 20.51
CA PRO A 317 33.52 -17.82 20.39
C PRO A 317 32.03 -17.87 20.09
N LYS A 318 31.23 -16.98 20.67
CA LYS A 318 29.79 -16.89 20.42
C LYS A 318 29.41 -16.59 18.95
N ILE A 319 30.33 -16.02 18.17
CA ILE A 319 30.08 -15.73 16.76
C ILE A 319 30.20 -17.01 15.95
N THR A 320 31.30 -17.75 16.11
CA THR A 320 31.55 -18.98 15.39
C THR A 320 30.51 -20.03 15.74
N ASP A 321 30.21 -20.20 17.04
CA ASP A 321 29.14 -21.10 17.49
C ASP A 321 27.79 -20.76 16.83
N ASN A 322 27.42 -19.47 16.81
CA ASN A 322 26.14 -19.05 16.22
C ASN A 322 26.07 -19.28 14.71
N TRP A 323 27.18 -19.20 13.97
CA TRP A 323 27.24 -19.54 12.55
C TRP A 323 27.11 -21.06 12.34
N ARG A 324 27.74 -21.87 13.18
CA ARG A 324 27.66 -23.34 13.12
C ARG A 324 26.25 -23.84 13.47
N ASP A 325 25.66 -23.33 14.54
CA ASP A 325 24.31 -23.72 14.99
C ASP A 325 23.23 -23.45 13.94
N LYS A 326 23.41 -22.39 13.15
CA LYS A 326 22.47 -22.01 12.10
C LYS A 326 22.85 -22.48 10.70
N TRP A 327 23.97 -23.20 10.59
CA TRP A 327 24.55 -23.54 9.28
C TRP A 327 23.58 -24.21 8.34
N ILE A 328 22.77 -25.15 8.80
CA ILE A 328 21.79 -25.88 8.00
C ILE A 328 20.82 -24.98 7.22
N HIS A 329 20.46 -23.83 7.80
CA HIS A 329 19.55 -22.87 7.16
C HIS A 329 20.29 -21.68 6.52
N LEU A 330 21.54 -21.43 6.92
CA LEU A 330 22.37 -20.42 6.28
C LEU A 330 22.96 -20.91 4.98
N SER A 331 23.28 -22.20 4.88
CA SER A 331 23.96 -22.83 3.74
C SER A 331 22.98 -23.27 2.62
N THR A 332 21.67 -23.23 2.84
CA THR A 332 20.67 -23.72 1.89
C THR A 332 20.89 -23.22 0.46
N TYR A 333 21.29 -21.94 0.28
CA TYR A 333 21.53 -21.38 -1.04
C TYR A 333 22.67 -22.05 -1.83
N PHE A 334 23.62 -22.73 -1.16
CA PHE A 334 24.70 -23.45 -1.84
C PHE A 334 24.20 -24.64 -2.66
N LYS A 335 23.03 -25.21 -2.33
CA LYS A 335 22.40 -26.28 -3.10
C LYS A 335 22.05 -25.88 -4.54
N TYR A 336 21.90 -24.58 -4.80
CA TYR A 336 21.32 -24.05 -6.03
C TYR A 336 22.37 -23.40 -6.95
N PRO A 337 22.10 -23.35 -8.26
CA PRO A 337 22.89 -22.57 -9.21
C PRO A 337 22.83 -21.05 -8.93
N GLN A 338 23.79 -20.33 -9.52
CA GLN A 338 24.03 -18.91 -9.23
C GLN A 338 22.81 -18.01 -9.38
N ALA A 339 21.93 -18.26 -10.35
CA ALA A 339 20.75 -17.46 -10.58
C ALA A 339 19.75 -17.56 -9.39
N VAL A 340 19.49 -18.76 -8.91
CA VAL A 340 18.66 -19.02 -7.72
C VAL A 340 19.35 -18.53 -6.46
N ARG A 341 20.68 -18.79 -6.30
CA ARG A 341 21.45 -18.26 -5.15
C ARG A 341 21.29 -16.76 -5.01
N THR A 342 21.46 -16.01 -6.09
CA THR A 342 21.35 -14.54 -6.09
C THR A 342 19.97 -14.07 -5.65
N LEU A 343 18.92 -14.87 -5.92
CA LEU A 343 17.57 -14.56 -5.52
C LEU A 343 17.35 -14.71 -4.01
N ILE A 344 17.88 -15.80 -3.41
CA ILE A 344 17.48 -16.25 -2.08
C ILE A 344 18.47 -15.95 -0.95
N TYR A 345 19.76 -15.77 -1.25
CA TYR A 345 20.76 -15.61 -0.18
C TYR A 345 20.58 -14.30 0.64
N THR A 346 19.78 -13.36 0.14
CA THR A 346 19.43 -12.12 0.83
C THR A 346 17.94 -11.83 0.80
N THR A 347 17.47 -11.12 1.80
CA THR A 347 16.09 -10.61 1.86
C THR A 347 15.95 -9.23 1.21
N ASN A 348 16.79 -8.87 0.24
CA ASN A 348 16.78 -7.55 -0.42
C ASN A 348 15.41 -7.18 -1.00
N THR A 349 14.63 -8.15 -1.46
CA THR A 349 13.28 -7.94 -1.99
C THR A 349 12.37 -7.32 -0.92
N ILE A 350 12.29 -7.92 0.24
CA ILE A 350 11.45 -7.44 1.34
C ILE A 350 12.09 -6.24 2.06
N GLU A 351 13.42 -6.19 2.20
CA GLU A 351 14.11 -5.01 2.76
C GLU A 351 13.88 -3.76 1.92
N GLY A 352 13.89 -3.89 0.58
CA GLY A 352 13.59 -2.80 -0.35
C GLY A 352 12.16 -2.30 -0.20
N PHE A 353 11.21 -3.21 -0.04
CA PHE A 353 9.82 -2.89 0.22
C PHE A 353 9.64 -2.20 1.59
N ASN A 354 10.22 -2.77 2.65
CA ASN A 354 10.20 -2.20 3.99
C ASN A 354 10.78 -0.79 4.06
N ARG A 355 11.85 -0.53 3.29
CA ARG A 355 12.44 0.82 3.16
C ARG A 355 11.46 1.81 2.53
N GLN A 356 10.71 1.39 1.51
CA GLN A 356 9.71 2.24 0.87
C GLN A 356 8.53 2.51 1.82
N LEU A 357 8.04 1.50 2.55
CA LEU A 357 7.04 1.70 3.59
C LEU A 357 7.50 2.70 4.66
N ARG A 358 8.73 2.53 5.17
CA ARG A 358 9.31 3.45 6.16
C ARG A 358 9.46 4.88 5.62
N LYS A 359 9.75 5.05 4.34
CA LYS A 359 9.81 6.38 3.72
C LYS A 359 8.47 7.11 3.78
N VAL A 360 7.36 6.41 3.54
CA VAL A 360 6.00 6.95 3.61
C VAL A 360 5.60 7.22 5.05
N THR A 361 5.92 6.31 5.98
CA THR A 361 5.49 6.39 7.38
C THR A 361 6.39 7.27 8.26
N LYS A 362 7.51 7.78 7.73
CA LYS A 362 8.54 8.50 8.49
C LYS A 362 7.99 9.71 9.26
N ASN A 363 7.03 10.42 8.68
CA ASN A 363 6.45 11.64 9.28
C ASN A 363 5.44 11.33 10.39
N LYS A 364 4.98 10.07 10.49
CA LYS A 364 4.07 9.61 11.55
C LYS A 364 4.86 8.83 12.61
N GLY A 365 5.31 9.52 13.65
CA GLY A 365 6.06 8.90 14.75
C GLY A 365 5.24 7.91 15.55
N VAL A 366 3.91 8.15 15.71
CA VAL A 366 2.97 7.31 16.45
C VAL A 366 1.65 7.23 15.71
N PHE A 367 1.09 6.04 15.56
CA PHE A 367 -0.24 5.82 14.97
C PHE A 367 -1.31 5.80 16.06
N PRO A 368 -2.51 6.39 15.82
CA PRO A 368 -3.59 6.39 16.81
C PRO A 368 -4.11 4.99 17.14
N THR A 369 -4.23 4.11 16.14
CA THR A 369 -4.75 2.73 16.26
C THR A 369 -4.04 1.78 15.30
N ASP A 370 -4.21 0.47 15.50
CA ASP A 370 -3.73 -0.56 14.57
C ASP A 370 -4.39 -0.42 13.19
N ASP A 371 -5.67 -0.09 13.14
CA ASP A 371 -6.40 0.15 11.89
C ASP A 371 -5.84 1.37 11.13
N SER A 372 -5.45 2.45 11.84
CA SER A 372 -4.80 3.61 11.22
C SER A 372 -3.45 3.26 10.63
N LEU A 373 -2.65 2.44 11.33
CA LEU A 373 -1.40 1.90 10.81
C LEU A 373 -1.66 1.02 9.58
N PHE A 374 -2.60 0.08 9.66
CA PHE A 374 -2.91 -0.85 8.58
C PHE A 374 -3.40 -0.14 7.30
N LYS A 375 -4.31 0.85 7.43
CA LYS A 375 -4.76 1.70 6.31
C LYS A 375 -3.59 2.36 5.58
N MET A 376 -2.69 2.99 6.34
CA MET A 376 -1.53 3.68 5.76
C MET A 376 -0.62 2.69 5.04
N LEU A 377 -0.31 1.56 5.66
CA LEU A 377 0.54 0.53 5.07
C LEU A 377 -0.08 -0.06 3.80
N TYR A 378 -1.40 -0.29 3.80
CA TYR A 378 -2.13 -0.77 2.64
C TYR A 378 -2.03 0.21 1.46
N LEU A 379 -2.30 1.49 1.69
CA LEU A 379 -2.22 2.51 0.65
C LEU A 379 -0.78 2.69 0.13
N ALA A 380 0.20 2.69 1.03
CA ALA A 380 1.61 2.75 0.65
C ALA A 380 2.02 1.52 -0.17
N MET A 381 1.59 0.33 0.23
CA MET A 381 1.80 -0.92 -0.50
C MET A 381 1.21 -0.84 -1.91
N MET A 382 -0.04 -0.38 -2.05
CA MET A 382 -0.69 -0.22 -3.34
C MET A 382 0.10 0.70 -4.29
N ASP A 383 0.66 1.80 -3.77
CA ASP A 383 1.48 2.71 -4.58
C ASP A 383 2.85 2.11 -4.95
N ILE A 384 3.48 1.39 -4.04
CA ILE A 384 4.75 0.68 -4.27
C ILE A 384 4.57 -0.41 -5.34
N THR A 385 3.52 -1.22 -5.22
CA THR A 385 3.28 -2.40 -6.08
C THR A 385 2.81 -2.03 -7.48
N LYS A 386 2.31 -0.83 -7.73
CA LYS A 386 2.05 -0.29 -9.09
C LYS A 386 3.26 -0.43 -10.02
N LYS A 387 4.48 -0.43 -9.47
CA LYS A 387 5.73 -0.57 -10.22
C LYS A 387 6.12 -2.03 -10.48
N TRP A 388 5.41 -2.99 -9.91
CA TRP A 388 5.68 -4.42 -10.08
C TRP A 388 4.91 -4.98 -11.30
N THR A 389 5.14 -4.41 -12.48
CA THR A 389 4.34 -4.67 -13.68
C THR A 389 4.80 -5.87 -14.51
N GLY A 390 5.88 -6.52 -14.15
CA GLY A 390 6.46 -7.60 -14.94
C GLY A 390 7.09 -8.70 -14.10
N ARG A 391 7.47 -9.78 -14.80
CA ARG A 391 8.30 -10.84 -14.22
C ARG A 391 9.76 -10.40 -14.12
N ARG A 392 10.53 -11.06 -13.28
CA ARG A 392 11.98 -10.89 -13.17
C ARG A 392 12.67 -11.21 -14.51
N ARG A 393 13.70 -10.46 -14.91
CA ARG A 393 14.34 -10.60 -16.24
C ARG A 393 14.95 -11.98 -16.49
N ASP A 394 15.58 -12.55 -15.47
CA ASP A 394 16.26 -13.85 -15.47
C ASP A 394 15.34 -15.00 -15.05
N TRP A 395 14.01 -14.78 -15.06
CA TRP A 395 13.07 -15.74 -14.51
C TRP A 395 13.03 -17.08 -15.29
N GLY A 396 13.17 -17.05 -16.61
CA GLY A 396 13.22 -18.29 -17.40
C GLY A 396 14.31 -19.26 -16.94
N GLU A 397 15.51 -18.74 -16.69
CA GLU A 397 16.63 -19.52 -16.17
C GLU A 397 16.35 -20.02 -14.75
N ILE A 398 15.89 -19.14 -13.86
CA ILE A 398 15.54 -19.49 -12.48
C ILE A 398 14.46 -20.58 -12.45
N HIS A 399 13.40 -20.42 -13.24
CA HIS A 399 12.29 -21.37 -13.29
C HIS A 399 12.77 -22.75 -13.73
N SER A 400 13.52 -22.85 -14.84
CA SER A 400 14.06 -24.12 -15.31
C SER A 400 14.99 -24.80 -14.28
N GLN A 401 15.73 -24.01 -13.51
CA GLN A 401 16.55 -24.55 -12.42
C GLN A 401 15.66 -25.06 -11.28
N LEU A 402 14.62 -24.30 -10.88
CA LEU A 402 13.68 -24.74 -9.84
C LEU A 402 12.91 -26.01 -10.24
N GLU A 403 12.54 -26.15 -11.51
CA GLU A 403 11.91 -27.38 -12.03
C GLU A 403 12.79 -28.63 -11.84
N ILE A 404 14.11 -28.51 -11.96
CA ILE A 404 15.03 -29.59 -11.70
C ILE A 404 15.06 -30.00 -10.22
N PHE A 405 15.07 -28.99 -9.33
CA PHE A 405 15.18 -29.25 -7.88
C PHE A 405 13.83 -29.60 -7.23
N PHE A 406 12.71 -29.21 -7.81
CA PHE A 406 11.37 -29.34 -7.27
C PHE A 406 10.38 -29.98 -8.28
N ALA A 407 10.88 -30.92 -9.11
CA ALA A 407 10.12 -31.53 -10.22
C ALA A 407 8.74 -32.06 -9.78
N ASP A 408 8.66 -32.73 -8.62
CA ASP A 408 7.42 -33.34 -8.10
C ASP A 408 6.46 -32.33 -7.48
N ARG A 409 6.86 -31.03 -7.36
CA ARG A 409 6.11 -29.96 -6.66
C ARG A 409 5.68 -28.84 -7.59
N ILE A 410 6.26 -28.77 -8.78
CA ILE A 410 5.89 -27.83 -9.84
C ILE A 410 5.08 -28.62 -10.86
N SER A 411 3.75 -28.69 -10.66
CA SER A 411 2.83 -29.30 -11.64
C SER A 411 2.37 -28.23 -12.63
N TYR A 412 2.34 -28.60 -13.93
CA TYR A 412 1.75 -27.78 -15.00
C TYR A 412 0.23 -27.91 -15.03
#